data_41efd3ddcd14b354345260b9a2205913
#
_entry.id   41efd3ddcd14b354345260b9a2205913
#
_cell.length_a   1.000
_cell.length_b   1.000
_cell.length_c   1.000
_cell.angle_alpha   90.00
_cell.angle_beta   90.00
_cell.angle_gamma   90.00
#
_symmetry.space_group_name_H-M   'P 1'
#
loop_
_entity.id
_entity.type
_entity.pdbx_description
1 polymer ?
#
loop_
_entity_poly.entity_id
_entity_poly.type
_entity_poly.pdbx_seq_one_letter_code
_entity_poly.pdbx_strand_id
1 'polypeptide(L)'
;MMATKTNKTSLVIPSSSMDFLKLLKKNNDRDWFAIHKDKFLKEQHFIEVFADALLEELNSHDLIETVSGKKCLHRIYRDTRFSNDKTPYKTNWSGSFRRATKQKRGGYYFHLEAGNSFIAGGFWSPSTEDLKRIRDDFAFDSKPMRKISKSKTFVSTFGTLQGE
;
A
#
# COMPACT_ATOMS: atom_id res chain seq x y z
N MET A 1 27.12 7.64 25.22
CA MET A 1 25.87 7.89 24.51
C MET A 1 24.98 6.66 24.70
N MET A 2 23.95 6.77 25.54
CA MET A 2 23.03 5.67 25.81
C MET A 2 22.02 5.57 24.65
N ALA A 3 22.02 4.44 23.97
CA ALA A 3 21.00 4.12 22.98
C ALA A 3 19.67 3.90 23.72
N THR A 4 18.74 4.81 23.55
CA THR A 4 17.35 4.65 23.99
C THR A 4 16.74 3.50 23.19
N LYS A 5 16.54 2.35 23.83
CA LYS A 5 15.70 1.27 23.33
C LYS A 5 14.27 1.83 23.22
N THR A 6 13.88 2.25 22.04
CA THR A 6 12.47 2.49 21.71
C THR A 6 11.73 1.16 21.90
N ASN A 7 10.86 1.11 22.90
CA ASN A 7 9.91 0.02 23.05
C ASN A 7 9.10 -0.05 21.72
N LYS A 8 9.36 -1.07 20.91
CA LYS A 8 8.50 -1.43 19.78
C LYS A 8 7.17 -1.91 20.39
N THR A 9 6.29 -0.95 20.69
CA THR A 9 4.89 -1.26 20.95
C THR A 9 4.41 -2.02 19.72
N SER A 10 3.93 -3.25 19.87
CA SER A 10 3.45 -4.04 18.75
C SER A 10 2.29 -3.26 18.11
N LEU A 11 2.52 -2.73 16.92
CA LEU A 11 1.55 -1.96 16.17
C LEU A 11 0.52 -2.93 15.61
N VAL A 12 -0.55 -3.13 16.36
CA VAL A 12 -1.64 -4.02 15.96
C VAL A 12 -2.79 -3.14 15.47
N ILE A 13 -3.20 -3.37 14.22
CA ILE A 13 -4.45 -2.80 13.71
C ILE A 13 -5.60 -3.49 14.45
N PRO A 14 -6.48 -2.73 15.12
CA PRO A 14 -7.60 -3.30 15.84
C PRO A 14 -8.53 -4.09 14.89
N SER A 15 -9.07 -5.22 15.35
CA SER A 15 -10.05 -5.98 14.58
C SER A 15 -11.29 -5.14 14.21
N SER A 16 -11.63 -4.14 15.04
CA SER A 16 -12.72 -3.18 14.77
C SER A 16 -12.56 -2.46 13.43
N SER A 17 -11.33 -2.19 12.98
CA SER A 17 -11.07 -1.57 11.68
C SER A 17 -11.46 -2.46 10.52
N MET A 18 -11.27 -3.78 10.65
CA MET A 18 -11.73 -4.75 9.64
C MET A 18 -13.24 -5.01 9.75
N ASP A 19 -13.78 -5.02 10.95
CA ASP A 19 -15.22 -5.19 11.17
C ASP A 19 -16.01 -4.00 10.64
N PHE A 20 -15.47 -2.78 10.74
CA PHE A 20 -16.04 -1.62 10.07
C PHE A 20 -16.15 -1.81 8.55
N LEU A 21 -15.11 -2.31 7.89
CA LEU A 21 -15.13 -2.58 6.45
C LEU A 21 -16.19 -3.64 6.07
N LYS A 22 -16.34 -4.68 6.90
CA LYS A 22 -17.40 -5.71 6.70
C LYS A 22 -18.80 -5.11 6.80
N LEU A 23 -19.01 -4.20 7.78
CA LEU A 23 -20.29 -3.48 7.93
C LEU A 23 -20.54 -2.56 6.74
N LEU A 24 -19.51 -1.80 6.31
CA LEU A 24 -19.58 -0.94 5.15
C LEU A 24 -19.88 -1.71 3.87
N LYS A 25 -19.31 -2.91 3.71
CA LYS A 25 -19.58 -3.77 2.54
C LYS A 25 -21.05 -4.19 2.46
N LYS A 26 -21.70 -4.39 3.60
CA LYS A 26 -23.14 -4.76 3.68
C LYS A 26 -24.08 -3.58 3.49
N ASN A 27 -23.60 -2.35 3.78
CA ASN A 27 -24.41 -1.14 3.81
C ASN A 27 -23.69 -0.02 3.03
N ASN A 28 -23.29 -0.32 1.78
CA ASN A 28 -22.46 0.59 1.01
C ASN A 28 -23.29 1.67 0.30
N ASP A 29 -23.87 2.55 1.10
CA ASP A 29 -24.65 3.72 0.67
C ASP A 29 -24.25 4.99 1.45
N ARG A 30 -24.69 6.15 0.97
CA ARG A 30 -24.31 7.45 1.52
C ARG A 30 -24.96 7.76 2.85
N ASP A 31 -26.18 7.35 3.05
CA ASP A 31 -26.95 7.67 4.26
C ASP A 31 -26.40 6.86 5.43
N TRP A 32 -26.16 5.57 5.22
CA TRP A 32 -25.51 4.73 6.22
C TRP A 32 -24.12 5.27 6.59
N PHE A 33 -23.33 5.66 5.60
CA PHE A 33 -21.98 6.18 5.84
C PHE A 33 -22.01 7.52 6.60
N ALA A 34 -22.96 8.40 6.30
CA ALA A 34 -23.11 9.67 7.00
C ALA A 34 -23.36 9.46 8.51
N ILE A 35 -24.23 8.50 8.87
CA ILE A 35 -24.51 8.15 10.27
C ILE A 35 -23.27 7.52 10.97
N HIS A 36 -22.43 6.79 10.23
CA HIS A 36 -21.26 6.08 10.79
C HIS A 36 -19.93 6.79 10.55
N LYS A 37 -19.96 8.06 10.14
CA LYS A 37 -18.76 8.84 9.80
C LYS A 37 -17.76 8.96 10.95
N ASP A 38 -18.25 9.19 12.17
CA ASP A 38 -17.37 9.33 13.34
C ASP A 38 -16.66 8.00 13.65
N LYS A 39 -17.36 6.88 13.49
CA LYS A 39 -16.75 5.56 13.61
C LYS A 39 -15.69 5.35 12.53
N PHE A 40 -15.98 5.73 11.27
CA PHE A 40 -14.99 5.67 10.18
C PHE A 40 -13.73 6.48 10.54
N LEU A 41 -13.87 7.72 11.00
CA LEU A 41 -12.73 8.58 11.36
C LEU A 41 -11.89 7.99 12.50
N LYS A 42 -12.53 7.38 13.49
CA LYS A 42 -11.83 6.66 14.57
C LYS A 42 -11.03 5.48 14.03
N GLU A 43 -11.62 4.65 13.20
CA GLU A 43 -10.93 3.48 12.62
C GLU A 43 -9.83 3.91 11.64
N GLN A 44 -10.06 4.97 10.84
CA GLN A 44 -9.03 5.55 9.97
C GLN A 44 -7.82 6.02 10.76
N HIS A 45 -7.99 6.59 11.94
CA HIS A 45 -6.87 7.02 12.77
C HIS A 45 -5.93 5.85 13.13
N PHE A 46 -6.44 4.66 13.43
CA PHE A 46 -5.60 3.48 13.66
C PHE A 46 -4.78 3.10 12.41
N ILE A 47 -5.39 3.26 11.23
CA ILE A 47 -4.69 3.01 9.97
C ILE A 47 -3.64 4.10 9.69
N GLU A 48 -3.90 5.36 10.05
CA GLU A 48 -2.91 6.45 9.97
C GLU A 48 -1.68 6.14 10.83
N VAL A 49 -1.88 5.71 12.08
CA VAL A 49 -0.79 5.31 13.00
C VAL A 49 0.00 4.11 12.46
N PHE A 50 -0.69 3.10 11.93
CA PHE A 50 -0.03 1.99 11.25
C PHE A 50 0.81 2.45 10.06
N ALA A 51 0.27 3.35 9.25
CA ALA A 51 0.96 3.86 8.07
C ALA A 51 2.16 4.75 8.42
N ASP A 52 2.11 5.51 9.52
CA ASP A 52 3.27 6.27 10.03
C ASP A 52 4.41 5.33 10.45
N ALA A 53 4.11 4.25 11.15
CA ALA A 53 5.13 3.29 11.53
C ALA A 53 5.69 2.51 10.33
N LEU A 54 4.86 2.20 9.34
CA LEU A 54 5.35 1.59 8.09
C LEU A 54 6.25 2.57 7.33
N LEU A 55 5.93 3.87 7.34
CA LEU A 55 6.78 4.92 6.75
C LEU A 55 8.14 5.02 7.45
N GLU A 56 8.16 4.96 8.79
CA GLU A 56 9.41 4.93 9.57
C GLU A 56 10.27 3.72 9.21
N GLU A 57 9.68 2.54 9.13
CA GLU A 57 10.40 1.32 8.75
C GLU A 57 10.93 1.39 7.30
N LEU A 58 10.15 1.89 6.35
CA LEU A 58 10.59 2.10 4.97
C LEU A 58 11.76 3.09 4.88
N ASN A 59 11.75 4.17 5.66
CA ASN A 59 12.83 5.15 5.70
C ASN A 59 14.12 4.62 6.36
N SER A 60 14.08 3.46 7.01
CA SER A 60 15.29 2.83 7.52
C SER A 60 16.22 2.27 6.42
N HIS A 61 15.68 2.01 5.22
CA HIS A 61 16.41 1.38 4.11
C HIS A 61 16.15 2.01 2.74
N ASP A 62 15.17 2.90 2.61
CA ASP A 62 14.91 3.67 1.39
C ASP A 62 14.54 5.13 1.75
N LEU A 63 14.58 6.02 0.80
CA LEU A 63 14.20 7.41 0.98
C LEU A 63 12.78 7.63 0.43
N ILE A 64 11.84 7.94 1.33
CA ILE A 64 10.42 8.10 1.00
C ILE A 64 10.03 9.57 1.01
N GLU A 65 9.42 10.04 -0.07
CA GLU A 65 8.93 11.42 -0.21
C GLU A 65 7.62 11.67 0.54
N THR A 66 6.83 10.62 0.77
CA THR A 66 5.57 10.72 1.50
C THR A 66 5.82 11.18 2.94
N VAL A 67 5.18 12.29 3.34
CA VAL A 67 5.51 13.01 4.58
C VAL A 67 4.83 12.46 5.83
N SER A 68 3.75 11.66 5.70
CA SER A 68 3.05 11.07 6.84
C SER A 68 2.13 9.93 6.43
N GLY A 69 1.75 9.07 7.37
CA GLY A 69 0.76 8.01 7.19
C GLY A 69 -0.57 8.55 6.68
N LYS A 70 -1.06 9.64 7.24
CA LYS A 70 -2.29 10.31 6.75
C LYS A 70 -2.20 10.69 5.26
N LYS A 71 -1.04 11.16 4.79
CA LYS A 71 -0.83 11.57 3.40
C LYS A 71 -0.64 10.41 2.44
N CYS A 72 -0.29 9.22 2.94
CA CYS A 72 -0.21 8.04 2.11
C CYS A 72 -1.58 7.41 1.84
N LEU A 73 -2.58 7.63 2.73
CA LEU A 73 -3.87 6.96 2.64
C LEU A 73 -4.66 7.37 1.40
N HIS A 74 -5.23 6.39 0.76
CA HIS A 74 -6.20 6.59 -0.31
C HIS A 74 -7.57 6.94 0.29
N ARG A 75 -8.26 7.88 -0.34
CA ARG A 75 -9.63 8.24 0.05
C ARG A 75 -10.56 7.04 -0.03
N ILE A 76 -11.53 6.98 0.87
CA ILE A 76 -12.54 5.91 0.94
C ILE A 76 -13.49 5.90 -0.28
N TYR A 77 -13.69 7.04 -0.94
CA TYR A 77 -14.60 7.17 -2.07
C TYR A 77 -14.09 6.43 -3.31
N ARG A 78 -15.00 5.75 -3.99
CA ARG A 78 -14.73 5.12 -5.29
C ARG A 78 -14.96 6.11 -6.42
N ASP A 79 -14.22 5.94 -7.51
CA ASP A 79 -14.57 6.56 -8.79
C ASP A 79 -15.49 5.58 -9.54
N THR A 80 -16.77 5.92 -9.61
CA THR A 80 -17.80 5.06 -10.19
C THR A 80 -18.23 5.49 -11.58
N ARG A 81 -17.56 6.50 -12.18
CA ARG A 81 -17.96 7.05 -13.48
C ARG A 81 -17.99 5.99 -14.58
N PHE A 82 -16.99 5.13 -14.61
CA PHE A 82 -16.81 4.09 -15.63
C PHE A 82 -17.04 2.67 -15.10
N SER A 83 -17.58 2.51 -13.89
CA SER A 83 -17.84 1.21 -13.26
C SER A 83 -19.31 0.83 -13.37
N ASN A 84 -19.60 -0.44 -13.61
CA ASN A 84 -20.95 -0.99 -13.52
C ASN A 84 -21.43 -1.04 -12.06
N ASP A 85 -20.52 -1.31 -11.12
CA ASP A 85 -20.77 -1.23 -9.69
C ASP A 85 -20.75 0.24 -9.24
N LYS A 86 -21.91 0.75 -8.81
CA LYS A 86 -22.11 2.14 -8.36
C LYS A 86 -21.99 2.34 -6.87
N THR A 87 -21.57 1.33 -6.09
CA THR A 87 -21.32 1.50 -4.65
C THR A 87 -20.30 2.60 -4.41
N PRO A 88 -20.60 3.59 -3.51
CA PRO A 88 -19.80 4.82 -3.42
C PRO A 88 -18.48 4.67 -2.65
N TYR A 89 -18.31 3.63 -1.85
CA TYR A 89 -17.17 3.49 -0.95
C TYR A 89 -16.35 2.22 -1.23
N LYS A 90 -15.05 2.33 -0.99
CA LYS A 90 -14.13 1.18 -0.97
C LYS A 90 -14.35 0.36 0.30
N THR A 91 -14.15 -0.94 0.20
CA THR A 91 -14.25 -1.90 1.32
C THR A 91 -12.88 -2.35 1.82
N ASN A 92 -11.88 -1.52 1.62
CA ASN A 92 -10.51 -1.73 2.05
C ASN A 92 -9.89 -0.44 2.58
N TRP A 93 -8.91 -0.56 3.46
CA TRP A 93 -7.95 0.49 3.75
C TRP A 93 -6.76 0.30 2.84
N SER A 94 -6.26 1.37 2.25
CA SER A 94 -5.08 1.29 1.39
C SER A 94 -4.30 2.59 1.38
N GLY A 95 -3.02 2.50 1.10
CA GLY A 95 -2.13 3.65 1.01
C GLY A 95 -0.91 3.37 0.15
N SER A 96 -0.28 4.44 -0.34
CA SER A 96 0.90 4.38 -1.18
C SER A 96 2.00 5.28 -0.63
N PHE A 97 3.22 4.76 -0.62
CA PHE A 97 4.43 5.51 -0.27
C PHE A 97 5.25 5.73 -1.52
N ARG A 98 5.50 7.01 -1.82
CA ARG A 98 6.28 7.41 -2.99
C ARG A 98 7.75 7.50 -2.60
N ARG A 99 8.62 6.87 -3.38
CA ARG A 99 10.07 7.01 -3.25
C ARG A 99 10.52 8.43 -3.61
N ALA A 100 11.52 8.93 -2.89
CA ALA A 100 12.06 10.26 -3.14
C ALA A 100 12.83 10.32 -4.45
N THR A 101 12.80 11.50 -5.07
CA THR A 101 13.37 11.92 -6.34
C THR A 101 12.68 11.35 -7.59
N LYS A 102 12.69 12.15 -8.64
CA LYS A 102 12.17 11.77 -9.97
C LYS A 102 12.94 10.61 -10.61
N GLN A 103 14.13 10.27 -10.11
CA GLN A 103 14.96 9.17 -10.63
C GLN A 103 14.58 7.82 -10.01
N LYS A 104 14.10 7.80 -8.78
CA LYS A 104 13.64 6.58 -8.11
C LYS A 104 12.15 6.37 -8.39
N ARG A 105 11.85 5.81 -9.55
CA ARG A 105 10.49 5.46 -9.95
C ARG A 105 9.91 4.34 -9.07
N GLY A 106 8.58 4.29 -9.01
CA GLY A 106 7.88 3.30 -8.21
C GLY A 106 7.66 3.73 -6.76
N GLY A 107 7.25 2.79 -5.92
CA GLY A 107 6.93 3.02 -4.52
C GLY A 107 6.45 1.76 -3.83
N TYR A 108 5.85 1.96 -2.67
CA TYR A 108 5.28 0.88 -1.86
C TYR A 108 3.78 1.11 -1.69
N TYR A 109 3.05 0.02 -1.55
CA TYR A 109 1.60 0.02 -1.42
C TYR A 109 1.18 -0.99 -0.36
N PHE A 110 0.18 -0.67 0.44
CA PHE A 110 -0.49 -1.63 1.28
C PHE A 110 -2.00 -1.67 1.01
N HIS A 111 -2.56 -2.84 1.17
CA HIS A 111 -3.98 -3.11 1.08
C HIS A 111 -4.42 -3.94 2.26
N LEU A 112 -5.42 -3.46 2.99
CA LEU A 112 -5.97 -4.12 4.17
C LEU A 112 -7.45 -4.40 3.92
N GLU A 113 -7.75 -5.65 3.71
CA GLU A 113 -9.09 -6.19 3.53
C GLU A 113 -9.16 -7.56 4.21
N ALA A 114 -10.30 -7.89 4.81
CA ALA A 114 -10.45 -9.16 5.50
C ALA A 114 -10.26 -10.35 4.52
N GLY A 115 -9.24 -11.16 4.75
CA GLY A 115 -8.90 -12.31 3.90
C GLY A 115 -8.13 -11.98 2.61
N ASN A 116 -7.86 -10.69 2.33
CA ASN A 116 -7.16 -10.25 1.12
C ASN A 116 -6.21 -9.08 1.38
N SER A 117 -5.48 -9.13 2.50
CA SER A 117 -4.49 -8.09 2.84
C SER A 117 -3.13 -8.41 2.23
N PHE A 118 -2.45 -7.40 1.69
CA PHE A 118 -1.11 -7.56 1.13
C PHE A 118 -0.31 -6.25 1.15
N ILE A 119 1.00 -6.39 1.00
CA ILE A 119 1.94 -5.29 0.76
C ILE A 119 2.60 -5.54 -0.59
N ALA A 120 2.81 -4.49 -1.36
CA ALA A 120 3.47 -4.56 -2.65
C ALA A 120 4.53 -3.46 -2.77
N GLY A 121 5.56 -3.76 -3.56
CA GLY A 121 6.56 -2.78 -3.97
C GLY A 121 6.76 -2.87 -5.47
N GLY A 122 6.87 -1.74 -6.16
CA GLY A 122 7.07 -1.77 -7.60
C GLY A 122 6.77 -0.45 -8.30
N PHE A 123 6.74 -0.52 -9.61
CA PHE A 123 6.42 0.59 -10.48
C PHE A 123 5.08 0.34 -11.17
N TRP A 124 4.01 0.90 -10.62
CA TRP A 124 2.67 0.74 -11.15
C TRP A 124 2.44 1.65 -12.35
N SER A 125 1.92 1.07 -13.45
CA SER A 125 1.55 1.79 -14.68
C SER A 125 2.67 2.71 -15.21
N PRO A 126 3.85 2.15 -15.56
CA PRO A 126 4.94 2.94 -16.15
C PRO A 126 4.50 3.61 -17.45
N SER A 127 5.03 4.80 -17.72
CA SER A 127 4.84 5.44 -19.02
C SER A 127 5.45 4.59 -20.15
N THR A 128 5.04 4.83 -21.39
CA THR A 128 5.61 4.12 -22.56
C THR A 128 7.13 4.31 -22.62
N GLU A 129 7.62 5.50 -22.28
CA GLU A 129 9.06 5.79 -22.24
C GLU A 129 9.79 5.01 -21.14
N ASP A 130 9.24 4.99 -19.91
CA ASP A 130 9.81 4.23 -18.81
C ASP A 130 9.79 2.73 -19.12
N LEU A 131 8.71 2.22 -19.70
CA LEU A 131 8.60 0.82 -20.09
C LEU A 131 9.63 0.44 -21.17
N LYS A 132 9.84 1.34 -22.15
CA LYS A 132 10.87 1.15 -23.16
C LYS A 132 12.26 1.07 -22.51
N ARG A 133 12.62 2.00 -21.63
CA ARG A 133 13.90 2.00 -20.92
C ARG A 133 14.12 0.71 -20.12
N ILE A 134 13.08 0.22 -19.41
CA ILE A 134 13.15 -1.05 -18.66
C ILE A 134 13.41 -2.21 -19.61
N ARG A 135 12.74 -2.26 -20.76
CA ARG A 135 12.94 -3.32 -21.77
C ARG A 135 14.31 -3.27 -22.40
N ASP A 136 14.79 -2.07 -22.74
CA ASP A 136 16.12 -1.88 -23.34
C ASP A 136 17.21 -2.32 -22.34
N ASP A 137 17.07 -2.00 -21.04
CA ASP A 137 18.00 -2.42 -19.99
C ASP A 137 18.05 -3.96 -19.85
N PHE A 138 16.87 -4.61 -19.84
CA PHE A 138 16.80 -6.07 -19.79
C PHE A 138 17.30 -6.77 -21.05
N ALA A 139 17.14 -6.15 -22.21
CA ALA A 139 17.69 -6.65 -23.45
C ALA A 139 19.21 -6.53 -23.48
N PHE A 140 19.77 -5.48 -22.90
CA PHE A 140 21.21 -5.26 -22.78
C PHE A 140 21.86 -6.26 -21.80
N ASP A 141 21.35 -6.36 -20.56
CA ASP A 141 21.81 -7.35 -19.58
C ASP A 141 20.70 -7.79 -18.62
N SER A 142 20.16 -8.99 -18.85
CA SER A 142 19.13 -9.59 -17.97
C SER A 142 19.69 -10.31 -16.74
N LYS A 143 21.03 -10.48 -16.60
CA LYS A 143 21.64 -11.28 -15.53
C LYS A 143 21.34 -10.77 -14.13
N PRO A 144 21.40 -9.43 -13.83
CA PRO A 144 21.09 -8.92 -12.50
C PRO A 144 19.66 -9.27 -12.08
N MET A 145 18.68 -9.06 -12.96
CA MET A 145 17.27 -9.37 -12.68
C MET A 145 17.04 -10.87 -12.50
N ARG A 146 17.65 -11.70 -13.34
CA ARG A 146 17.58 -13.16 -13.20
C ARG A 146 18.21 -13.64 -11.89
N LYS A 147 19.30 -13.01 -11.44
CA LYS A 147 19.94 -13.33 -10.16
C LYS A 147 19.01 -13.00 -8.99
N ILE A 148 18.34 -11.83 -9.02
CA ILE A 148 17.39 -11.43 -7.99
C ILE A 148 16.19 -12.39 -7.96
N SER A 149 15.52 -12.59 -9.10
CA SER A 149 14.28 -13.39 -9.18
C SER A 149 14.47 -14.88 -8.87
N LYS A 150 15.70 -15.39 -8.99
CA LYS A 150 16.07 -16.77 -8.63
C LYS A 150 16.70 -16.91 -7.24
N SER A 151 16.89 -15.80 -6.52
CA SER A 151 17.46 -15.85 -5.17
C SER A 151 16.50 -16.56 -4.21
N LYS A 152 17.07 -17.28 -3.22
CA LYS A 152 16.26 -17.98 -2.20
C LYS A 152 15.32 -17.00 -1.47
N THR A 153 15.83 -15.82 -1.13
CA THR A 153 15.03 -14.76 -0.44
C THR A 153 13.86 -14.31 -1.30
N PHE A 154 14.10 -14.02 -2.58
CA PHE A 154 13.02 -13.61 -3.49
C PHE A 154 11.95 -14.70 -3.62
N VAL A 155 12.37 -15.93 -3.92
CA VAL A 155 11.44 -17.05 -4.14
C VAL A 155 10.65 -17.40 -2.88
N SER A 156 11.27 -17.34 -1.69
CA SER A 156 10.55 -17.61 -0.43
C SER A 156 9.54 -16.52 -0.07
N THR A 157 9.75 -15.27 -0.51
CA THR A 157 8.88 -14.13 -0.19
C THR A 157 7.78 -13.95 -1.23
N PHE A 158 8.10 -14.05 -2.52
CA PHE A 158 7.21 -13.69 -3.62
C PHE A 158 6.80 -14.88 -4.52
N GLY A 159 7.45 -16.02 -4.34
CA GLY A 159 7.29 -17.16 -5.26
C GLY A 159 8.04 -16.95 -6.56
N THR A 160 7.53 -17.54 -7.65
CA THR A 160 8.06 -17.35 -9.00
C THR A 160 7.39 -16.15 -9.68
N LEU A 161 8.13 -15.47 -10.55
CA LEU A 161 7.55 -14.41 -11.38
C LEU A 161 6.38 -14.95 -12.18
N GLN A 162 5.29 -14.21 -12.18
CA GLN A 162 4.05 -14.49 -12.91
C GLN A 162 3.86 -13.39 -13.96
N GLY A 163 3.27 -13.72 -15.09
CA GLY A 163 2.97 -12.77 -16.15
C GLY A 163 3.25 -13.34 -17.53
N GLU A 164 2.80 -12.61 -18.54
CA GLU A 164 3.06 -12.87 -19.96
C GLU A 164 4.35 -12.18 -20.42
#